data_21ffd603c954ae7941299402b555ff6d
#
_entry.id   21ffd603c954ae7941299402b555ff6d
#
_cell.length_a   1.000
_cell.length_b   1.000
_cell.length_c   1.000
_cell.angle_alpha   90.00
_cell.angle_beta   90.00
_cell.angle_gamma   90.00
#
_symmetry.space_group_name_H-M   'P 1'
#
loop_
_entity.id
_entity.type
_entity.pdbx_description
1 polymer ?
#
loop_
_entity_poly.entity_id
_entity_poly.type
_entity_poly.pdbx_seq_one_letter_code
_entity_poly.pdbx_strand_id
1 'polypeptide(L)'
;KYSVVIAAADTFRAGAIEQLREHTNRLNLKLVAQNYESDPAAVARDAVLYAKSHKTDCVLIDTAGRMQTSKNLMEQIEKIIKVVNPDMTIFVGDSLAGNDTVNQAREFHEYVKFDGSILTKSDADAKGGAALSIAKVTSTPVLYLGTGQEYSDLKSFDKDIFLETVFGSLNDVTIEKTDVSNLTTPEPTPEPEPTPEPTPEPTPEPTP
;
A
#
# COMPACT_ATOMS: atom_id res chain seq x y z
N LYS A 1 -20.62 13.57 14.99
CA LYS A 1 -20.09 12.29 15.47
C LYS A 1 -20.77 11.19 14.69
N TYR A 2 -20.02 10.38 13.93
CA TYR A 2 -20.57 9.29 13.14
C TYR A 2 -20.67 8.03 13.99
N SER A 3 -21.68 7.21 13.73
CA SER A 3 -21.78 5.84 14.23
C SER A 3 -20.98 4.91 13.32
N VAL A 4 -20.24 3.98 13.91
CA VAL A 4 -19.30 3.12 13.18
C VAL A 4 -19.50 1.66 13.57
N VAL A 5 -19.46 0.78 12.57
CA VAL A 5 -19.37 -0.68 12.72
C VAL A 5 -18.04 -1.14 12.14
N ILE A 6 -17.40 -2.10 12.79
CA ILE A 6 -16.13 -2.70 12.33
C ILE A 6 -16.39 -4.15 11.95
N ALA A 7 -15.89 -4.57 10.77
CA ALA A 7 -15.92 -5.96 10.30
C ALA A 7 -14.53 -6.57 10.43
N ALA A 8 -14.42 -7.71 11.16
CA ALA A 8 -13.18 -8.47 11.28
C ALA A 8 -13.06 -9.46 10.11
N ALA A 9 -12.64 -8.99 8.94
CA ALA A 9 -12.51 -9.82 7.75
C ALA A 9 -11.08 -10.41 7.57
N ASP A 10 -10.13 -10.17 8.47
CA ASP A 10 -8.91 -10.98 8.61
C ASP A 10 -9.22 -12.26 9.43
N THR A 11 -9.83 -13.22 8.77
CA THR A 11 -10.34 -14.45 9.43
C THR A 11 -9.30 -15.56 9.52
N PHE A 12 -8.15 -15.42 8.85
CA PHE A 12 -7.13 -16.47 8.77
C PHE A 12 -5.90 -16.23 9.64
N ARG A 13 -5.80 -15.06 10.27
CA ARG A 13 -4.71 -14.76 11.19
C ARG A 13 -5.16 -14.96 12.64
N ALA A 14 -4.49 -15.88 13.31
CA ALA A 14 -4.76 -16.13 14.72
C ALA A 14 -4.58 -14.85 15.55
N GLY A 15 -5.54 -14.53 16.37
CA GLY A 15 -5.53 -13.36 17.24
C GLY A 15 -5.97 -12.04 16.58
N ALA A 16 -6.14 -11.95 15.25
CA ALA A 16 -6.57 -10.72 14.60
C ALA A 16 -7.98 -10.28 15.04
N ILE A 17 -8.90 -11.23 15.12
CA ILE A 17 -10.28 -11.00 15.57
C ILE A 17 -10.30 -10.53 17.04
N GLU A 18 -9.54 -11.18 17.92
CA GLU A 18 -9.46 -10.84 19.33
C GLU A 18 -8.82 -9.47 19.53
N GLN A 19 -7.75 -9.18 18.81
CA GLN A 19 -7.09 -7.86 18.85
C GLN A 19 -8.05 -6.74 18.43
N LEU A 20 -8.79 -6.95 17.35
CA LEU A 20 -9.79 -5.99 16.88
C LEU A 20 -10.96 -5.86 17.86
N ARG A 21 -11.35 -6.95 18.52
CA ARG A 21 -12.37 -6.97 19.58
C ARG A 21 -11.95 -6.12 20.78
N GLU A 22 -10.69 -6.19 21.18
CA GLU A 22 -10.18 -5.34 22.29
C GLU A 22 -10.28 -3.86 21.93
N HIS A 23 -9.87 -3.46 20.71
CA HIS A 23 -9.99 -2.09 20.25
C HIS A 23 -11.45 -1.62 20.16
N THR A 24 -12.35 -2.45 19.62
CA THR A 24 -13.77 -2.08 19.53
C THR A 24 -14.43 -1.95 20.90
N ASN A 25 -14.07 -2.81 21.86
CA ASN A 25 -14.55 -2.68 23.26
C ASN A 25 -14.04 -1.39 23.91
N ARG A 26 -12.76 -1.05 23.74
CA ARG A 26 -12.16 0.17 24.27
C ARG A 26 -12.83 1.43 23.72
N LEU A 27 -13.20 1.41 22.44
CA LEU A 27 -13.85 2.52 21.75
C LEU A 27 -15.39 2.50 21.83
N ASN A 28 -15.98 1.49 22.48
CA ASN A 28 -17.42 1.23 22.52
C ASN A 28 -18.05 1.19 21.12
N LEU A 29 -17.44 0.45 20.19
CA LEU A 29 -17.90 0.24 18.83
C LEU A 29 -18.46 -1.16 18.65
N LYS A 30 -19.35 -1.32 17.67
CA LYS A 30 -19.87 -2.63 17.27
C LYS A 30 -18.86 -3.36 16.41
N LEU A 31 -18.50 -4.58 16.79
CA LEU A 31 -17.73 -5.53 15.98
C LEU A 31 -18.69 -6.57 15.36
N VAL A 32 -18.54 -6.79 14.06
CA VAL A 32 -19.08 -7.95 13.34
C VAL A 32 -17.92 -8.88 13.01
N ALA A 33 -17.99 -10.09 13.55
CA ALA A 33 -16.97 -11.13 13.39
C ALA A 33 -17.66 -12.49 13.27
N GLN A 34 -17.02 -13.41 12.57
CA GLN A 34 -17.38 -14.82 12.51
C GLN A 34 -16.26 -15.70 13.07
N ASN A 35 -16.38 -17.01 12.96
CA ASN A 35 -15.36 -17.94 13.43
C ASN A 35 -14.09 -17.84 12.59
N TYR A 36 -12.98 -18.34 13.15
CA TYR A 36 -11.74 -18.53 12.42
C TYR A 36 -11.98 -19.31 11.12
N GLU A 37 -11.26 -18.96 10.05
CA GLU A 37 -11.40 -19.51 8.70
C GLU A 37 -12.76 -19.28 8.01
N SER A 38 -13.63 -18.44 8.55
CA SER A 38 -14.85 -18.02 7.84
C SER A 38 -14.51 -17.22 6.58
N ASP A 39 -15.45 -17.20 5.62
CA ASP A 39 -15.29 -16.40 4.40
C ASP A 39 -15.24 -14.89 4.70
N PRO A 40 -14.11 -14.20 4.43
CA PRO A 40 -13.98 -12.77 4.67
C PRO A 40 -15.08 -11.91 4.02
N ALA A 41 -15.53 -12.30 2.83
CA ALA A 41 -16.58 -11.57 2.12
C ALA A 41 -17.95 -11.72 2.79
N ALA A 42 -18.22 -12.86 3.45
CA ALA A 42 -19.43 -13.05 4.23
C ALA A 42 -19.43 -12.16 5.48
N VAL A 43 -18.30 -12.06 6.20
CA VAL A 43 -18.14 -11.15 7.36
C VAL A 43 -18.38 -9.70 6.95
N ALA A 44 -17.76 -9.27 5.85
CA ALA A 44 -17.92 -7.91 5.31
C ALA A 44 -19.38 -7.61 4.94
N ARG A 45 -20.06 -8.55 4.25
CA ARG A 45 -21.46 -8.43 3.88
C ARG A 45 -22.37 -8.32 5.12
N ASP A 46 -22.12 -9.16 6.13
CA ASP A 46 -22.92 -9.14 7.36
C ASP A 46 -22.79 -7.81 8.11
N ALA A 47 -21.59 -7.20 8.10
CA ALA A 47 -21.37 -5.88 8.67
C ALA A 47 -22.16 -4.78 7.92
N VAL A 48 -22.18 -4.83 6.60
CA VAL A 48 -22.98 -3.90 5.76
C VAL A 48 -24.47 -4.08 6.01
N LEU A 49 -24.96 -5.32 6.11
CA LEU A 49 -26.37 -5.61 6.43
C LEU A 49 -26.73 -5.12 7.83
N TYR A 50 -25.85 -5.34 8.82
CA TYR A 50 -26.02 -4.82 10.17
C TYR A 50 -26.12 -3.28 10.15
N ALA A 51 -25.18 -2.60 9.48
CA ALA A 51 -25.16 -1.14 9.39
C ALA A 51 -26.44 -0.59 8.76
N LYS A 52 -26.92 -1.19 7.67
CA LYS A 52 -28.18 -0.80 7.01
C LYS A 52 -29.38 -0.96 7.94
N SER A 53 -29.48 -2.07 8.68
CA SER A 53 -30.60 -2.33 9.60
C SER A 53 -30.61 -1.41 10.82
N HIS A 54 -29.44 -0.97 11.27
CA HIS A 54 -29.27 -0.09 12.44
C HIS A 54 -29.04 1.38 12.07
N LYS A 55 -29.08 1.72 10.78
CA LYS A 55 -28.83 3.09 10.28
C LYS A 55 -27.46 3.62 10.74
N THR A 56 -26.44 2.77 10.72
CA THR A 56 -25.06 3.14 11.06
C THR A 56 -24.44 3.90 9.89
N ASP A 57 -23.70 4.97 10.19
CA ASP A 57 -23.17 5.90 9.19
C ASP A 57 -21.97 5.32 8.41
N CYS A 58 -21.15 4.47 9.04
CA CYS A 58 -19.90 3.98 8.47
C CYS A 58 -19.63 2.52 8.83
N VAL A 59 -19.10 1.77 7.86
CA VAL A 59 -18.56 0.42 8.06
C VAL A 59 -17.08 0.43 7.72
N LEU A 60 -16.22 0.04 8.65
CA LEU A 60 -14.80 -0.19 8.42
C LEU A 60 -14.56 -1.69 8.32
N ILE A 61 -13.97 -2.14 7.23
CA ILE A 61 -13.71 -3.56 6.98
C ILE A 61 -12.19 -3.78 7.07
N ASP A 62 -11.76 -4.45 8.15
CA ASP A 62 -10.38 -4.88 8.35
C ASP A 62 -10.13 -6.16 7.59
N THR A 63 -9.17 -6.15 6.66
CA THR A 63 -8.84 -7.26 5.78
C THR A 63 -7.48 -7.84 6.10
N ALA A 64 -7.25 -9.08 5.70
CA ALA A 64 -5.93 -9.69 5.82
C ALA A 64 -4.88 -8.86 5.08
N GLY A 65 -3.74 -8.64 5.77
CA GLY A 65 -2.54 -8.00 5.23
C GLY A 65 -1.35 -8.94 5.32
N ARG A 66 -0.44 -8.89 4.35
CA ARG A 66 0.81 -9.66 4.39
C ARG A 66 1.95 -8.85 3.80
N MET A 67 3.16 -9.15 4.27
CA MET A 67 4.41 -8.58 3.75
C MET A 67 4.66 -8.97 2.27
N GLN A 68 4.06 -10.06 1.81
CA GLN A 68 4.14 -10.51 0.41
C GLN A 68 2.72 -10.66 -0.14
N THR A 69 2.46 -10.02 -1.26
CA THR A 69 1.22 -10.19 -2.00
C THR A 69 1.15 -11.62 -2.53
N SER A 70 0.13 -12.35 -2.12
CA SER A 70 -0.16 -13.67 -2.68
C SER A 70 -1.41 -13.59 -3.55
N LYS A 71 -1.43 -14.36 -4.63
CA LYS A 71 -2.61 -14.42 -5.52
C LYS A 71 -3.89 -14.68 -4.75
N ASN A 72 -3.86 -15.61 -3.78
CA ASN A 72 -5.01 -15.94 -2.95
C ASN A 72 -5.51 -14.75 -2.11
N LEU A 73 -4.59 -13.91 -1.60
CA LEU A 73 -4.95 -12.70 -0.86
C LEU A 73 -5.65 -11.69 -1.77
N MET A 74 -5.12 -11.47 -2.97
CA MET A 74 -5.71 -10.55 -3.93
C MET A 74 -7.11 -11.01 -4.36
N GLU A 75 -7.30 -12.29 -4.64
CA GLU A 75 -8.62 -12.87 -4.95
C GLU A 75 -9.63 -12.71 -3.81
N GLN A 76 -9.19 -12.85 -2.55
CA GLN A 76 -10.03 -12.60 -1.37
C GLN A 76 -10.47 -11.14 -1.28
N ILE A 77 -9.53 -10.19 -1.45
CA ILE A 77 -9.83 -8.77 -1.39
C ILE A 77 -10.75 -8.35 -2.54
N GLU A 78 -10.48 -8.82 -3.77
CA GLU A 78 -11.38 -8.60 -4.90
C GLU A 78 -12.80 -9.15 -4.63
N LYS A 79 -12.91 -10.33 -4.01
CA LYS A 79 -14.19 -10.91 -3.62
C LYS A 79 -14.94 -10.03 -2.63
N ILE A 80 -14.23 -9.52 -1.59
CA ILE A 80 -14.81 -8.56 -0.64
C ILE A 80 -15.34 -7.34 -1.39
N ILE A 81 -14.52 -6.70 -2.22
CA ILE A 81 -14.91 -5.51 -2.99
C ILE A 81 -16.14 -5.78 -3.86
N LYS A 82 -16.17 -6.89 -4.59
CA LYS A 82 -17.32 -7.28 -5.42
C LYS A 82 -18.61 -7.48 -4.62
N VAL A 83 -18.49 -8.01 -3.39
CA VAL A 83 -19.67 -8.32 -2.54
C VAL A 83 -20.22 -7.07 -1.86
N VAL A 84 -19.36 -6.17 -1.37
CA VAL A 84 -19.79 -5.02 -0.57
C VAL A 84 -19.84 -3.72 -1.35
N ASN A 85 -19.13 -3.62 -2.48
CA ASN A 85 -18.97 -2.41 -3.29
C ASN A 85 -18.68 -1.19 -2.40
N PRO A 86 -17.46 -1.10 -1.81
CA PRO A 86 -17.13 -0.06 -0.84
C PRO A 86 -17.07 1.32 -1.50
N ASP A 87 -17.39 2.36 -0.75
CA ASP A 87 -17.27 3.76 -1.21
C ASP A 87 -15.79 4.19 -1.29
N MET A 88 -14.92 3.55 -0.53
CA MET A 88 -13.48 3.84 -0.51
C MET A 88 -12.67 2.59 -0.12
N THR A 89 -11.60 2.36 -0.86
CA THR A 89 -10.58 1.33 -0.57
C THR A 89 -9.28 2.01 -0.20
N ILE A 90 -8.71 1.65 0.96
CA ILE A 90 -7.51 2.29 1.50
C ILE A 90 -6.39 1.26 1.64
N PHE A 91 -5.23 1.57 1.08
CA PHE A 91 -4.01 0.81 1.32
C PHE A 91 -3.35 1.27 2.63
N VAL A 92 -2.99 0.34 3.50
CA VAL A 92 -2.24 0.62 4.74
C VAL A 92 -0.85 0.02 4.63
N GLY A 93 0.16 0.88 4.56
CA GLY A 93 1.56 0.50 4.38
C GLY A 93 2.44 0.85 5.56
N ASP A 94 3.56 0.13 5.70
CA ASP A 94 4.61 0.37 6.70
C ASP A 94 5.71 1.23 6.07
N SER A 95 5.89 2.48 6.52
CA SER A 95 6.92 3.39 5.99
C SER A 95 8.34 2.84 6.13
N LEU A 96 8.60 2.04 7.16
CA LEU A 96 9.94 1.49 7.41
C LEU A 96 10.34 0.35 6.47
N ALA A 97 9.37 -0.30 5.82
CA ALA A 97 9.67 -1.36 4.87
C ALA A 97 10.22 -0.81 3.53
N GLY A 98 10.27 0.50 3.35
CA GLY A 98 10.94 1.14 2.22
C GLY A 98 10.42 0.67 0.86
N ASN A 99 11.30 0.13 0.02
CA ASN A 99 10.94 -0.35 -1.32
C ASN A 99 9.92 -1.49 -1.31
N ASP A 100 9.88 -2.31 -0.27
CA ASP A 100 8.92 -3.41 -0.17
C ASP A 100 7.50 -2.87 -0.06
N THR A 101 7.27 -1.82 0.73
CA THR A 101 5.97 -1.14 0.81
C THR A 101 5.58 -0.51 -0.53
N VAL A 102 6.52 0.07 -1.25
CA VAL A 102 6.25 0.65 -2.59
C VAL A 102 5.85 -0.43 -3.59
N ASN A 103 6.53 -1.57 -3.57
CA ASN A 103 6.19 -2.72 -4.42
C ASN A 103 4.82 -3.30 -4.06
N GLN A 104 4.54 -3.48 -2.77
CA GLN A 104 3.22 -3.90 -2.29
C GLN A 104 2.12 -2.94 -2.75
N ALA A 105 2.31 -1.64 -2.57
CA ALA A 105 1.34 -0.64 -3.00
C ALA A 105 1.06 -0.72 -4.52
N ARG A 106 2.13 -0.89 -5.33
CA ARG A 106 1.99 -1.06 -6.78
C ARG A 106 1.17 -2.29 -7.12
N GLU A 107 1.51 -3.45 -6.57
CA GLU A 107 0.80 -4.70 -6.81
C GLU A 107 -0.65 -4.63 -6.34
N PHE A 108 -0.92 -4.13 -5.12
CA PHE A 108 -2.29 -3.91 -4.65
C PHE A 108 -3.07 -2.99 -5.58
N HIS A 109 -2.44 -1.90 -6.05
CA HIS A 109 -3.13 -0.95 -6.92
C HIS A 109 -3.46 -1.54 -8.30
N GLU A 110 -2.64 -2.45 -8.81
CA GLU A 110 -2.93 -3.17 -10.07
C GLU A 110 -4.19 -4.03 -9.96
N TYR A 111 -4.39 -4.70 -8.82
CA TYR A 111 -5.53 -5.60 -8.59
C TYR A 111 -6.79 -4.88 -8.10
N VAL A 112 -6.68 -4.01 -7.10
CA VAL A 112 -7.84 -3.48 -6.37
C VAL A 112 -8.08 -1.98 -6.57
N LYS A 113 -7.17 -1.25 -7.24
CA LYS A 113 -7.36 0.18 -7.54
C LYS A 113 -7.78 1.00 -6.32
N PHE A 114 -7.01 0.93 -5.24
CA PHE A 114 -7.35 1.68 -4.02
C PHE A 114 -7.34 3.21 -4.26
N ASP A 115 -8.13 3.93 -3.45
CA ASP A 115 -8.41 5.36 -3.62
C ASP A 115 -7.40 6.25 -2.88
N GLY A 116 -6.71 5.70 -1.89
CA GLY A 116 -5.71 6.42 -1.11
C GLY A 116 -4.92 5.51 -0.18
N SER A 117 -3.91 6.06 0.47
CA SER A 117 -3.04 5.31 1.36
C SER A 117 -2.93 5.93 2.76
N ILE A 118 -2.70 5.08 3.74
CA ILE A 118 -2.29 5.44 5.11
C ILE A 118 -0.92 4.81 5.34
N LEU A 119 0.04 5.59 5.82
CA LEU A 119 1.38 5.11 6.10
C LEU A 119 1.64 5.12 7.60
N THR A 120 1.96 3.94 8.13
CA THR A 120 2.29 3.75 9.55
C THR A 120 3.78 3.89 9.81
N LYS A 121 4.16 4.11 11.07
CA LYS A 121 5.55 4.27 11.53
C LYS A 121 6.29 5.42 10.85
N SER A 122 5.56 6.46 10.47
CA SER A 122 6.13 7.62 9.79
C SER A 122 7.01 8.49 10.69
N ASP A 123 6.92 8.33 12.01
CA ASP A 123 7.81 8.92 13.01
C ASP A 123 9.27 8.43 12.89
N ALA A 124 9.47 7.22 12.39
CA ALA A 124 10.79 6.63 12.19
C ALA A 124 11.29 6.72 10.72
N ASP A 125 10.46 7.17 9.79
CA ASP A 125 10.85 7.45 8.38
C ASP A 125 11.29 8.91 8.22
N ALA A 126 12.54 9.19 8.58
CA ALA A 126 13.09 10.54 8.61
C ALA A 126 13.08 11.28 7.25
N LYS A 127 12.92 10.57 6.14
CA LYS A 127 12.98 11.14 4.77
C LYS A 127 11.65 11.10 4.03
N GLY A 128 10.61 10.46 4.57
CA GLY A 128 9.30 10.36 3.92
C GLY A 128 9.31 9.71 2.53
N GLY A 129 10.36 8.95 2.21
CA GLY A 129 10.58 8.39 0.87
C GLY A 129 9.47 7.43 0.44
N ALA A 130 8.90 6.67 1.39
CA ALA A 130 7.81 5.76 1.12
C ALA A 130 6.55 6.51 0.63
N ALA A 131 6.20 7.63 1.27
CA ALA A 131 5.03 8.43 0.91
C ALA A 131 5.11 8.98 -0.52
N LEU A 132 6.25 9.59 -0.87
CA LEU A 132 6.47 10.12 -2.22
C LEU A 132 6.45 9.02 -3.27
N SER A 133 7.12 7.91 -3.00
CA SER A 133 7.22 6.79 -3.94
C SER A 133 5.86 6.13 -4.19
N ILE A 134 5.05 5.89 -3.14
CA ILE A 134 3.72 5.32 -3.27
C ILE A 134 2.82 6.27 -4.05
N ALA A 135 2.74 7.55 -3.68
CA ALA A 135 1.95 8.53 -4.42
C ALA A 135 2.36 8.58 -5.91
N LYS A 136 3.66 8.48 -6.21
CA LYS A 136 4.18 8.48 -7.58
C LYS A 136 3.77 7.23 -8.37
N VAL A 137 3.93 6.04 -7.80
CA VAL A 137 3.71 4.77 -8.54
C VAL A 137 2.24 4.39 -8.67
N THR A 138 1.39 4.84 -7.75
CA THR A 138 -0.05 4.54 -7.75
C THR A 138 -0.89 5.70 -8.27
N SER A 139 -0.35 6.91 -8.31
CA SER A 139 -1.10 8.15 -8.61
C SER A 139 -2.27 8.38 -7.65
N THR A 140 -2.21 7.84 -6.42
CA THR A 140 -3.23 8.02 -5.38
C THR A 140 -2.69 8.86 -4.23
N PRO A 141 -3.55 9.62 -3.52
CA PRO A 141 -3.12 10.46 -2.41
C PRO A 141 -2.72 9.64 -1.19
N VAL A 142 -1.74 10.15 -0.43
CA VAL A 142 -1.56 9.78 0.98
C VAL A 142 -2.60 10.55 1.78
N LEU A 143 -3.39 9.86 2.60
CA LEU A 143 -4.49 10.45 3.37
C LEU A 143 -4.06 10.76 4.80
N TYR A 144 -3.38 9.80 5.44
CA TYR A 144 -2.97 9.90 6.83
C TYR A 144 -1.58 9.31 7.05
N LEU A 145 -0.91 9.82 8.10
CA LEU A 145 0.34 9.29 8.65
C LEU A 145 0.11 8.82 10.08
N GLY A 146 0.50 7.59 10.38
CA GLY A 146 0.58 7.06 11.74
C GLY A 146 1.96 7.34 12.31
N THR A 147 2.02 8.13 13.37
CA THR A 147 3.25 8.63 13.99
C THR A 147 3.47 8.09 15.39
N GLY A 148 2.74 7.07 15.82
CA GLY A 148 2.84 6.47 17.15
C GLY A 148 1.81 5.37 17.37
N GLN A 149 1.53 5.05 18.64
CA GLN A 149 0.67 3.94 19.05
C GLN A 149 -0.72 4.37 19.53
N GLU A 150 -0.90 5.65 19.84
CA GLU A 150 -2.17 6.18 20.35
C GLU A 150 -3.09 6.56 19.19
N TYR A 151 -4.41 6.56 19.41
CA TYR A 151 -5.38 6.95 18.39
C TYR A 151 -5.18 8.38 17.88
N SER A 152 -4.65 9.27 18.76
CA SER A 152 -4.30 10.65 18.42
C SER A 152 -3.08 10.78 17.52
N ASP A 153 -2.29 9.71 17.36
CA ASP A 153 -1.07 9.69 16.54
C ASP A 153 -1.36 9.44 15.05
N LEU A 154 -2.61 9.24 14.69
CA LEU A 154 -3.06 9.25 13.29
C LEU A 154 -3.32 10.70 12.86
N LYS A 155 -2.45 11.23 12.01
CA LYS A 155 -2.49 12.62 11.54
C LYS A 155 -2.88 12.69 10.07
N SER A 156 -3.72 13.66 9.71
CA SER A 156 -3.99 13.95 8.30
C SER A 156 -2.69 14.31 7.58
N PHE A 157 -2.54 13.80 6.37
CA PHE A 157 -1.40 14.15 5.54
C PHE A 157 -1.54 15.61 5.06
N ASP A 158 -0.56 16.44 5.39
CA ASP A 158 -0.42 17.79 4.88
C ASP A 158 0.79 17.85 3.94
N LYS A 159 0.53 18.14 2.67
CA LYS A 159 1.56 18.13 1.64
C LYS A 159 2.63 19.20 1.89
N ASP A 160 2.24 20.39 2.32
CA ASP A 160 3.17 21.52 2.44
C ASP A 160 4.09 21.30 3.65
N ILE A 161 3.52 20.89 4.80
CA ILE A 161 4.29 20.51 6.00
C ILE A 161 5.22 19.33 5.67
N PHE A 162 4.72 18.33 4.93
CA PHE A 162 5.51 17.17 4.55
C PHE A 162 6.70 17.55 3.66
N LEU A 163 6.48 18.37 2.63
CA LEU A 163 7.55 18.83 1.73
C LEU A 163 8.59 19.67 2.48
N GLU A 164 8.16 20.55 3.39
CA GLU A 164 9.06 21.32 4.23
C GLU A 164 9.90 20.44 5.15
N THR A 165 9.29 19.37 5.72
CA THR A 165 10.01 18.42 6.57
C THR A 165 11.05 17.61 5.80
N VAL A 166 10.74 17.20 4.57
CA VAL A 166 11.60 16.32 3.77
C VAL A 166 12.71 17.10 3.05
N PHE A 167 12.42 18.28 2.53
CA PHE A 167 13.32 19.06 1.68
C PHE A 167 13.89 20.31 2.37
N GLY A 168 13.48 20.61 3.60
CA GLY A 168 13.81 21.85 4.29
C GLY A 168 12.94 23.01 3.82
N SER A 169 13.11 24.17 4.45
CA SER A 169 12.39 25.37 4.05
C SER A 169 12.71 25.74 2.60
N LEU A 170 11.72 25.73 1.72
CA LEU A 170 11.87 26.10 0.30
C LEU A 170 12.41 27.51 0.10
N ASN A 171 12.46 28.32 1.16
CA ASN A 171 13.01 29.66 1.15
C ASN A 171 14.55 29.70 1.13
N ASP A 172 15.22 28.59 1.43
CA ASP A 172 16.70 28.49 1.42
C ASP A 172 17.26 27.89 0.10
N VAL A 173 16.38 27.43 -0.80
CA VAL A 173 16.82 26.96 -2.12
C VAL A 173 16.93 28.16 -3.06
N THR A 174 18.05 28.86 -2.99
CA THR A 174 18.50 29.72 -4.11
C THR A 174 18.73 28.77 -5.29
N ILE A 175 17.79 28.74 -6.23
CA ILE A 175 18.00 28.07 -7.52
C ILE A 175 19.09 28.89 -8.22
N GLU A 176 20.35 28.49 -8.08
CA GLU A 176 21.38 28.92 -9.01
C GLU A 176 20.89 28.42 -10.39
N LYS A 177 20.50 29.39 -11.22
CA LYS A 177 20.24 29.11 -12.63
C LYS A 177 21.56 28.62 -13.22
N THR A 178 21.73 27.30 -13.23
CA THR A 178 22.82 26.68 -13.98
C THR A 178 22.54 27.00 -15.45
N ASP A 179 23.41 27.81 -16.02
CA ASP A 179 23.37 28.20 -17.41
C ASP A 179 23.51 26.92 -18.26
N VAL A 180 22.42 26.51 -18.89
CA VAL A 180 22.33 25.30 -19.71
C VAL A 180 23.04 25.47 -21.07
N SER A 181 23.74 26.59 -21.28
CA SER A 181 24.38 26.91 -22.55
C SER A 181 25.65 26.11 -22.87
N ASN A 182 26.14 25.24 -21.93
CA ASN A 182 27.36 24.44 -22.08
C ASN A 182 27.17 22.93 -22.00
N LEU A 183 25.96 22.41 -22.23
CA LEU A 183 25.77 20.99 -22.46
C LEU A 183 26.18 20.66 -23.90
N THR A 184 27.47 20.43 -24.10
CA THR A 184 27.97 19.76 -25.31
C THR A 184 27.29 18.40 -25.40
N THR A 185 26.65 18.16 -26.51
CA THR A 185 26.07 16.87 -26.90
C THR A 185 27.13 15.76 -26.67
N PRO A 186 26.83 14.69 -25.92
CA PRO A 186 27.78 13.59 -25.81
C PRO A 186 28.00 12.98 -27.21
N GLU A 187 29.27 12.81 -27.57
CA GLU A 187 29.67 12.09 -28.76
C GLU A 187 29.02 10.68 -28.78
N PRO A 188 28.56 10.21 -29.94
CA PRO A 188 27.97 8.88 -30.02
C PRO A 188 29.00 7.83 -29.64
N THR A 189 28.65 6.99 -28.66
CA THR A 189 29.43 5.82 -28.28
C THR A 189 29.60 4.91 -29.49
N PRO A 190 30.84 4.46 -29.83
CA PRO A 190 31.05 3.57 -30.96
C PRO A 190 30.27 2.26 -30.75
N GLU A 191 29.61 1.79 -31.81
CA GLU A 191 28.91 0.52 -31.82
C GLU A 191 29.89 -0.63 -31.44
N PRO A 192 29.48 -1.60 -30.61
CA PRO A 192 30.31 -2.76 -30.33
C PRO A 192 30.56 -3.55 -31.60
N GLU A 193 31.83 -3.91 -31.84
CA GLU A 193 32.23 -4.79 -32.95
C GLU A 193 31.47 -6.11 -32.86
N PRO A 194 31.09 -6.69 -34.02
CA PRO A 194 30.35 -7.97 -34.07
C PRO A 194 31.18 -9.08 -33.47
N THR A 195 30.60 -9.79 -32.51
CA THR A 195 31.19 -10.99 -31.90
C THR A 195 31.38 -12.04 -32.97
N PRO A 196 32.58 -12.69 -33.10
CA PRO A 196 32.78 -13.72 -34.09
C PRO A 196 31.86 -14.94 -33.86
N GLU A 197 31.26 -15.42 -34.90
CA GLU A 197 30.43 -16.63 -34.88
C GLU A 197 31.19 -17.85 -34.34
N PRO A 198 30.56 -18.70 -33.51
CA PRO A 198 31.19 -19.90 -33.01
C PRO A 198 31.51 -20.86 -34.15
N THR A 199 32.74 -21.33 -34.21
CA THR A 199 33.22 -22.37 -35.15
C THR A 199 32.42 -23.66 -34.88
N PRO A 200 31.90 -24.34 -35.95
CA PRO A 200 31.17 -25.59 -35.76
C PRO A 200 32.05 -26.70 -35.23
N GLU A 201 31.61 -27.41 -34.22
CA GLU A 201 32.24 -28.60 -33.66
C GLU A 201 32.33 -29.72 -34.73
N PRO A 202 33.41 -30.49 -34.80
CA PRO A 202 33.56 -31.58 -35.73
C PRO A 202 32.61 -32.73 -35.39
N THR A 203 31.92 -33.22 -36.39
CA THR A 203 31.05 -34.39 -36.33
C THR A 203 31.85 -35.63 -35.94
N PRO A 204 31.40 -36.47 -34.97
CA PRO A 204 32.11 -37.72 -34.66
C PRO A 204 31.94 -38.74 -35.82
N GLU A 205 33.08 -39.34 -36.20
CA GLU A 205 33.12 -40.45 -37.17
C GLU A 205 32.42 -41.70 -36.61
N PRO A 206 31.77 -42.52 -37.48
CA PRO A 206 31.16 -43.76 -37.04
C PRO A 206 32.23 -44.84 -36.81
N THR A 207 32.18 -45.43 -35.60
CA THR A 207 33.02 -46.58 -35.23
C THR A 207 32.49 -47.85 -35.91
N PRO A 208 33.38 -48.76 -36.35
CA PRO A 208 33.06 -49.97 -37.09
C PRO A 208 32.31 -51.05 -36.28
#